data_51644a835998812a483c7add255f7e3c
#
_entry.id   51644a835998812a483c7add255f7e3c
#
_cell.length_a   1.000
_cell.length_b   1.000
_cell.length_c   1.000
_cell.angle_alpha   90.00
_cell.angle_beta   90.00
_cell.angle_gamma   90.00
#
_symmetry.space_group_name_H-M   'P 1'
#
loop_
_entity.id
_entity.type
_entity.pdbx_description
1 polymer ?
#
loop_
_entity_poly.entity_id
_entity_poly.type
_entity_poly.pdbx_seq_one_letter_code
_entity_poly.pdbx_strand_id
1 'polypeptide(L)'
;MPSAPASIEITIAELNANPYPTFERIRELGSAVWVSSTRLHLVTGFEDIVCAERNHEVFASTNPNSLLNKVMGHSLLRKDGEEHKFERASIEPAFRASVVSKYWVPRFQEISASLLDALESENETDLFQSYAAPMASLCLIELLGFKGVAWQDIAWWSQALMDGAGNYQGDEAIACRATAASEAIDMAIDAVIEMHRKDENPSILSSMTHAKQTQSLEQIRANIKVIIGGGLNEPRDSILTTVLGLLTNPHQLDAVLADQELYANAFEEAIRWVSPIGMYVRRVAEDTVLGDTILNAEDQVGLCIGAANRDPARFENPHAFDIHRPRMRHLGFGAGPHFCAGTLTSRKMVGEVVLPMIFDRLPKLRLHPDHPPIERGWVFRGPTTLPVVWKN
;
A
#
# COMPACT_ATOMS: atom_id res chain seq x y z
N MET A 1 4.65 -21.59 28.61
CA MET A 1 6.09 -21.48 28.32
C MET A 1 6.23 -21.38 26.81
N PRO A 2 7.13 -20.56 26.28
CA PRO A 2 7.35 -20.48 24.85
C PRO A 2 7.73 -21.85 24.27
N SER A 3 7.29 -22.12 23.05
CA SER A 3 7.49 -23.39 22.34
C SER A 3 8.06 -23.16 20.95
N ALA A 4 8.53 -24.22 20.30
CA ALA A 4 8.88 -24.18 18.89
C ALA A 4 7.64 -23.80 18.05
N PRO A 5 7.83 -23.15 16.87
CA PRO A 5 6.73 -22.78 15.99
C PRO A 5 5.88 -24.00 15.61
N ALA A 6 4.56 -23.86 15.69
CA ALA A 6 3.66 -24.80 15.05
C ALA A 6 3.81 -24.72 13.53
N SER A 7 3.36 -25.72 12.80
CA SER A 7 3.36 -25.74 11.34
C SER A 7 2.00 -26.10 10.78
N ILE A 8 1.66 -25.51 9.62
CA ILE A 8 0.41 -25.79 8.92
C ILE A 8 0.67 -25.85 7.40
N GLU A 9 -0.01 -26.79 6.73
CA GLU A 9 -0.01 -26.88 5.28
C GLU A 9 -1.12 -26.00 4.70
N ILE A 10 -0.71 -25.04 3.92
CA ILE A 10 -1.58 -24.05 3.25
C ILE A 10 -1.05 -23.82 1.84
N THR A 11 -1.94 -23.65 0.87
CA THR A 11 -1.53 -23.34 -0.50
C THR A 11 -1.51 -21.83 -0.75
N ILE A 12 -0.64 -21.36 -1.64
CA ILE A 12 -0.64 -19.98 -2.11
C ILE A 12 -1.96 -19.63 -2.82
N ALA A 13 -2.61 -20.60 -3.44
CA ALA A 13 -3.91 -20.41 -4.11
C ALA A 13 -5.03 -20.06 -3.10
N GLU A 14 -5.06 -20.75 -1.93
CA GLU A 14 -6.00 -20.42 -0.84
C GLU A 14 -5.78 -19.00 -0.33
N LEU A 15 -4.53 -18.63 -0.05
CA LEU A 15 -4.19 -17.29 0.40
C LEU A 15 -4.59 -16.21 -0.62
N ASN A 16 -4.34 -16.44 -1.91
CA ASN A 16 -4.68 -15.48 -2.97
C ASN A 16 -6.18 -15.32 -3.18
N ALA A 17 -6.95 -16.40 -3.05
CA ALA A 17 -8.40 -16.36 -3.24
C ALA A 17 -9.08 -15.62 -2.08
N ASN A 18 -8.91 -16.13 -0.86
CA ASN A 18 -9.44 -15.51 0.36
C ASN A 18 -8.56 -15.87 1.57
N PRO A 19 -7.66 -14.99 2.01
CA PRO A 19 -6.70 -15.30 3.06
C PRO A 19 -7.33 -15.38 4.48
N TYR A 20 -8.48 -14.75 4.71
CA TYR A 20 -8.99 -14.52 6.07
C TYR A 20 -9.32 -15.81 6.84
N PRO A 21 -10.01 -16.82 6.28
CA PRO A 21 -10.23 -18.09 6.99
C PRO A 21 -8.92 -18.81 7.31
N THR A 22 -7.93 -18.68 6.43
CA THR A 22 -6.60 -19.24 6.64
C THR A 22 -5.86 -18.53 7.76
N PHE A 23 -5.95 -17.21 7.84
CA PHE A 23 -5.35 -16.43 8.92
C PHE A 23 -5.96 -16.74 10.29
N GLU A 24 -7.25 -17.04 10.38
CA GLU A 24 -7.89 -17.50 11.61
C GLU A 24 -7.30 -18.82 12.09
N ARG A 25 -7.17 -19.80 11.19
CA ARG A 25 -6.53 -21.09 11.48
C ARG A 25 -5.08 -20.93 11.96
N ILE A 26 -4.32 -20.02 11.34
CA ILE A 26 -2.94 -19.71 11.75
C ILE A 26 -2.94 -19.12 13.17
N ARG A 27 -3.82 -18.16 13.46
CA ARG A 27 -3.90 -17.50 14.76
C ARG A 27 -4.20 -18.45 15.91
N GLU A 28 -5.01 -19.48 15.66
CA GLU A 28 -5.34 -20.52 16.64
C GLU A 28 -4.15 -21.40 17.01
N LEU A 29 -3.12 -21.47 16.15
CA LEU A 29 -1.96 -22.36 16.37
C LEU A 29 -0.83 -21.69 17.14
N GLY A 30 -0.78 -20.35 17.20
CA GLY A 30 0.25 -19.61 17.94
C GLY A 30 0.59 -18.26 17.35
N SER A 31 1.53 -17.58 17.98
CA SER A 31 1.96 -16.22 17.61
C SER A 31 2.71 -16.17 16.28
N ALA A 32 3.54 -17.18 15.98
CA ALA A 32 4.23 -17.31 14.70
C ALA A 32 4.20 -18.77 14.24
N VAL A 33 3.63 -19.01 13.06
CA VAL A 33 3.36 -20.36 12.54
C VAL A 33 4.10 -20.58 11.22
N TRP A 34 4.87 -21.66 11.14
CA TRP A 34 5.58 -22.02 9.92
C TRP A 34 4.62 -22.47 8.82
N VAL A 35 4.72 -21.84 7.66
CA VAL A 35 3.94 -22.18 6.46
C VAL A 35 4.89 -22.55 5.33
N SER A 36 4.95 -23.83 5.00
CA SER A 36 5.93 -24.40 4.07
C SER A 36 5.86 -23.79 2.66
N SER A 37 4.65 -23.52 2.16
CA SER A 37 4.43 -22.93 0.84
C SER A 37 4.93 -21.50 0.70
N THR A 38 4.96 -20.73 1.80
CA THR A 38 5.50 -19.35 1.83
C THR A 38 6.95 -19.30 2.26
N ARG A 39 7.44 -20.34 2.93
CA ARG A 39 8.75 -20.41 3.58
C ARG A 39 8.94 -19.28 4.62
N LEU A 40 7.87 -18.94 5.33
CA LEU A 40 7.83 -17.91 6.36
C LEU A 40 7.14 -18.42 7.62
N HIS A 41 7.50 -17.86 8.76
CA HIS A 41 6.67 -17.88 9.95
C HIS A 41 5.63 -16.76 9.84
N LEU A 42 4.36 -17.10 9.64
CA LEU A 42 3.31 -16.10 9.53
C LEU A 42 2.82 -15.66 10.92
N VAL A 43 2.80 -14.36 11.14
CA VAL A 43 2.34 -13.70 12.36
C VAL A 43 1.00 -13.01 12.04
N THR A 44 -0.05 -13.36 12.77
CA THR A 44 -1.43 -12.91 12.47
C THR A 44 -2.08 -12.12 13.61
N GLY A 45 -1.51 -12.16 14.83
CA GLY A 45 -1.99 -11.42 15.99
C GLY A 45 -1.63 -9.94 15.92
N PHE A 46 -2.58 -9.07 16.32
CA PHE A 46 -2.38 -7.61 16.27
C PHE A 46 -1.22 -7.16 17.16
N GLU A 47 -1.20 -7.57 18.42
CA GLU A 47 -0.17 -7.14 19.39
C GLU A 47 1.20 -7.73 19.07
N ASP A 48 1.27 -8.96 18.56
CA ASP A 48 2.53 -9.59 18.12
C ASP A 48 3.15 -8.80 16.96
N ILE A 49 2.34 -8.37 15.98
CA ILE A 49 2.83 -7.54 14.87
C ILE A 49 3.27 -6.17 15.37
N VAL A 50 2.54 -5.53 16.27
CA VAL A 50 2.96 -4.26 16.87
C VAL A 50 4.29 -4.41 17.62
N CYS A 51 4.48 -5.51 18.35
CA CYS A 51 5.72 -5.82 19.03
C CYS A 51 6.88 -5.94 18.03
N ALA A 52 6.70 -6.74 16.97
CA ALA A 52 7.71 -6.94 15.95
C ALA A 52 8.07 -5.63 15.21
N GLU A 53 7.09 -4.81 14.84
CA GLU A 53 7.35 -3.55 14.13
C GLU A 53 8.07 -2.50 14.97
N ARG A 54 7.85 -2.50 16.28
CA ARG A 54 8.51 -1.57 17.20
C ARG A 54 9.92 -2.00 17.57
N ASN A 55 10.18 -3.30 17.54
CA ASN A 55 11.47 -3.89 17.85
C ASN A 55 12.26 -4.18 16.57
N HIS A 56 12.60 -3.13 15.83
CA HIS A 56 13.32 -3.24 14.55
C HIS A 56 14.77 -3.73 14.68
N GLU A 57 15.34 -3.73 15.88
CA GLU A 57 16.67 -4.30 16.15
C GLU A 57 16.63 -5.82 16.05
N VAL A 58 15.55 -6.44 16.56
CA VAL A 58 15.32 -7.88 16.51
C VAL A 58 14.59 -8.29 15.23
N PHE A 59 13.53 -7.57 14.83
CA PHE A 59 12.75 -7.83 13.61
C PHE A 59 13.14 -6.84 12.51
N ALA A 60 14.32 -7.06 11.94
CA ALA A 60 14.97 -6.12 11.02
C ALA A 60 14.27 -6.06 9.65
N SER A 61 14.19 -4.86 9.10
CA SER A 61 13.82 -4.63 7.70
C SER A 61 14.96 -4.99 6.75
N THR A 62 16.20 -4.88 7.23
CA THR A 62 17.40 -5.23 6.49
C THR A 62 17.43 -6.72 6.16
N ASN A 63 17.43 -7.04 4.87
CA ASN A 63 17.53 -8.41 4.37
C ASN A 63 18.47 -8.43 3.16
N PRO A 64 19.70 -8.97 3.29
CA PRO A 64 20.67 -9.03 2.20
C PRO A 64 20.19 -9.80 0.96
N ASN A 65 19.32 -10.79 1.18
CA ASN A 65 18.78 -11.65 0.13
C ASN A 65 17.45 -11.16 -0.45
N SER A 66 17.04 -9.92 -0.14
CA SER A 66 15.77 -9.36 -0.59
C SER A 66 15.72 -9.25 -2.12
N LEU A 67 14.69 -9.86 -2.74
CA LEU A 67 14.40 -9.67 -4.16
C LEU A 67 14.06 -8.21 -4.46
N LEU A 68 13.45 -7.49 -3.53
CA LEU A 68 13.19 -6.06 -3.66
C LEU A 68 14.49 -5.28 -3.89
N ASN A 69 15.55 -5.57 -3.12
CA ASN A 69 16.85 -4.92 -3.30
C ASN A 69 17.47 -5.23 -4.67
N LYS A 70 17.26 -6.44 -5.19
CA LYS A 70 17.77 -6.82 -6.52
C LYS A 70 17.09 -6.04 -7.65
N VAL A 71 15.80 -5.73 -7.49
CA VAL A 71 14.99 -5.04 -8.50
C VAL A 71 15.07 -3.53 -8.38
N MET A 72 14.98 -2.98 -7.17
CA MET A 72 14.83 -1.55 -6.90
C MET A 72 16.11 -0.88 -6.37
N GLY A 73 17.12 -1.65 -5.97
CA GLY A 73 18.28 -1.16 -5.24
C GLY A 73 18.04 -1.11 -3.72
N HIS A 74 19.09 -0.78 -2.96
CA HIS A 74 19.06 -0.77 -1.49
C HIS A 74 18.42 0.52 -0.96
N SER A 75 17.10 0.55 -0.94
CA SER A 75 16.27 1.70 -0.54
C SER A 75 16.07 1.79 0.97
N LEU A 76 15.55 2.93 1.42
CA LEU A 76 15.17 3.20 2.82
C LEU A 76 14.25 2.12 3.43
N LEU A 77 13.44 1.43 2.62
CA LEU A 77 12.53 0.39 3.08
C LEU A 77 13.27 -0.86 3.61
N ARG A 78 14.50 -1.08 3.19
CA ARG A 78 15.36 -2.20 3.60
C ARG A 78 16.58 -1.75 4.41
N LYS A 79 16.42 -0.64 5.12
CA LYS A 79 17.38 -0.08 6.08
C LYS A 79 16.73 0.12 7.43
N ASP A 80 17.53 0.09 8.48
CA ASP A 80 17.09 0.31 9.85
C ASP A 80 17.98 1.37 10.51
N GLY A 81 17.66 1.82 11.72
CA GLY A 81 18.45 2.74 12.52
C GLY A 81 18.73 4.09 11.86
N GLU A 82 19.97 4.54 11.91
CA GLU A 82 20.37 5.89 11.44
C GLU A 82 20.35 6.01 9.91
N GLU A 83 20.65 4.93 9.16
CA GLU A 83 20.57 4.96 7.70
C GLU A 83 19.12 5.16 7.22
N HIS A 84 18.18 4.44 7.83
CA HIS A 84 16.75 4.64 7.56
C HIS A 84 16.32 6.07 7.88
N LYS A 85 16.65 6.57 9.07
CA LYS A 85 16.29 7.93 9.50
C LYS A 85 16.84 8.99 8.55
N PHE A 86 18.07 8.81 8.09
CA PHE A 86 18.72 9.73 7.17
C PHE A 86 17.96 9.80 5.83
N GLU A 87 17.71 8.67 5.20
CA GLU A 87 17.01 8.64 3.91
C GLU A 87 15.54 9.05 4.06
N ARG A 88 14.88 8.65 5.13
CA ARG A 88 13.52 9.05 5.46
C ARG A 88 13.38 10.57 5.57
N ALA A 89 14.31 11.24 6.26
CA ALA A 89 14.29 12.70 6.43
C ALA A 89 14.37 13.46 5.09
N SER A 90 14.92 12.86 4.04
CA SER A 90 15.04 13.50 2.73
C SER A 90 13.73 13.56 1.94
N ILE A 91 12.79 12.65 2.21
CA ILE A 91 11.49 12.61 1.52
C ILE A 91 10.37 13.29 2.33
N GLU A 92 10.49 13.38 3.65
CA GLU A 92 9.46 13.92 4.54
C GLU A 92 8.99 15.35 4.21
N PRO A 93 9.83 16.28 3.71
CA PRO A 93 9.38 17.62 3.34
C PRO A 93 8.20 17.64 2.38
N ALA A 94 8.16 16.71 1.41
CA ALA A 94 7.07 16.61 0.44
C ALA A 94 5.72 16.18 1.06
N PHE A 95 5.76 15.52 2.24
CA PHE A 95 4.59 14.99 2.95
C PHE A 95 4.15 15.83 4.14
N ARG A 96 4.76 17.01 4.37
CA ARG A 96 4.34 17.91 5.45
C ARG A 96 2.91 18.40 5.23
N ALA A 97 2.15 18.52 6.31
CA ALA A 97 0.73 18.91 6.25
C ALA A 97 0.49 20.22 5.47
N SER A 98 1.36 21.22 5.63
CA SER A 98 1.28 22.47 4.89
C SER A 98 1.52 22.31 3.39
N VAL A 99 2.43 21.41 3.00
CA VAL A 99 2.72 21.08 1.59
C VAL A 99 1.55 20.30 0.99
N VAL A 100 1.08 19.27 1.69
CA VAL A 100 -0.06 18.46 1.23
C VAL A 100 -1.29 19.34 1.01
N SER A 101 -1.67 20.16 1.99
CA SER A 101 -2.88 20.99 1.88
C SER A 101 -2.75 22.12 0.84
N LYS A 102 -1.56 22.71 0.70
CA LYS A 102 -1.35 23.85 -0.19
C LYS A 102 -1.12 23.46 -1.65
N TYR A 103 -0.40 22.36 -1.90
CA TYR A 103 0.05 22.00 -3.24
C TYR A 103 -0.62 20.74 -3.77
N TRP A 104 -0.72 19.66 -2.95
CA TRP A 104 -1.18 18.38 -3.44
C TRP A 104 -2.69 18.29 -3.51
N VAL A 105 -3.41 18.75 -2.48
CA VAL A 105 -4.89 18.69 -2.48
C VAL A 105 -5.50 19.39 -3.68
N PRO A 106 -5.15 20.65 -4.05
CA PRO A 106 -5.66 21.26 -5.27
C PRO A 106 -5.35 20.46 -6.53
N ARG A 107 -4.13 19.90 -6.60
CA ARG A 107 -3.74 19.10 -7.76
C ARG A 107 -4.51 17.78 -7.87
N PHE A 108 -4.78 17.13 -6.75
CA PHE A 108 -5.64 15.94 -6.70
C PHE A 108 -7.06 16.25 -7.16
N GLN A 109 -7.61 17.41 -6.78
CA GLN A 109 -8.92 17.86 -7.22
C GLN A 109 -8.97 18.08 -8.74
N GLU A 110 -7.97 18.73 -9.32
CA GLU A 110 -7.87 18.95 -10.77
C GLU A 110 -7.79 17.61 -11.54
N ILE A 111 -6.94 16.67 -11.10
CA ILE A 111 -6.80 15.35 -11.71
C ILE A 111 -8.11 14.57 -11.62
N SER A 112 -8.72 14.53 -10.43
CA SER A 112 -9.98 13.84 -10.21
C SER A 112 -11.10 14.40 -11.09
N ALA A 113 -11.23 15.74 -11.17
CA ALA A 113 -12.22 16.41 -12.01
C ALA A 113 -12.05 16.01 -13.48
N SER A 114 -10.83 16.09 -14.00
CA SER A 114 -10.54 15.72 -15.39
C SER A 114 -10.89 14.27 -15.73
N LEU A 115 -10.61 13.34 -14.81
CA LEU A 115 -10.96 11.92 -14.99
C LEU A 115 -12.46 11.68 -14.93
N LEU A 116 -13.19 12.38 -14.05
CA LEU A 116 -14.64 12.29 -13.96
C LEU A 116 -15.33 12.96 -15.14
N ASP A 117 -14.80 14.05 -15.68
CA ASP A 117 -15.30 14.69 -16.91
C ASP A 117 -15.26 13.71 -18.09
N ALA A 118 -14.21 12.88 -18.18
CA ALA A 118 -14.11 11.85 -19.21
C ALA A 118 -15.18 10.73 -19.09
N LEU A 119 -15.76 10.54 -17.90
CA LEU A 119 -16.82 9.57 -17.64
C LEU A 119 -18.24 10.15 -17.78
N GLU A 120 -18.38 11.46 -17.95
CA GLU A 120 -19.68 12.14 -17.91
C GLU A 120 -20.68 11.63 -18.96
N SER A 121 -20.20 11.23 -20.14
CA SER A 121 -21.03 10.67 -21.22
C SER A 121 -21.37 9.20 -21.05
N GLU A 122 -20.62 8.48 -20.21
CA GLU A 122 -20.77 7.06 -19.99
C GLU A 122 -21.91 6.76 -19.01
N ASN A 123 -22.35 5.50 -18.95
CA ASN A 123 -23.35 5.01 -18.00
C ASN A 123 -22.82 3.87 -17.14
N GLU A 124 -21.72 3.26 -17.56
CA GLU A 124 -21.05 2.15 -16.91
C GLU A 124 -19.56 2.19 -17.20
N THR A 125 -18.76 1.64 -16.30
CA THR A 125 -17.32 1.47 -16.51
C THR A 125 -16.73 0.49 -15.50
N ASP A 126 -15.49 0.05 -15.75
CA ASP A 126 -14.61 -0.51 -14.69
C ASP A 126 -13.83 0.63 -14.05
N LEU A 127 -14.16 0.97 -12.81
CA LEU A 127 -13.47 2.03 -12.05
C LEU A 127 -11.98 1.77 -11.85
N PHE A 128 -11.54 0.50 -11.92
CA PHE A 128 -10.11 0.20 -11.84
C PHE A 128 -9.35 0.88 -12.99
N GLN A 129 -9.79 0.65 -14.23
CA GLN A 129 -9.09 1.09 -15.43
C GLN A 129 -9.34 2.56 -15.76
N SER A 130 -10.58 3.02 -15.59
CA SER A 130 -11.00 4.33 -16.06
C SER A 130 -10.79 5.44 -15.04
N TYR A 131 -10.61 5.11 -13.76
CA TYR A 131 -10.49 6.13 -12.71
C TYR A 131 -9.37 5.86 -11.70
N ALA A 132 -9.39 4.73 -10.97
CA ALA A 132 -8.51 4.54 -9.82
C ALA A 132 -7.03 4.39 -10.22
N ALA A 133 -6.73 3.62 -11.29
CA ALA A 133 -5.36 3.47 -11.78
C ALA A 133 -4.80 4.78 -12.36
N PRO A 134 -5.49 5.51 -13.27
CA PRO A 134 -5.00 6.81 -13.72
C PRO A 134 -4.92 7.84 -12.60
N MET A 135 -5.87 7.87 -11.66
CA MET A 135 -5.85 8.80 -10.52
C MET A 135 -4.60 8.61 -9.65
N ALA A 136 -4.35 7.39 -9.20
CA ALA A 136 -3.17 7.09 -8.39
C ALA A 136 -1.86 7.38 -9.14
N SER A 137 -1.81 7.03 -10.43
CA SER A 137 -0.64 7.24 -11.29
C SER A 137 -0.33 8.71 -11.50
N LEU A 138 -1.33 9.50 -11.90
CA LEU A 138 -1.16 10.94 -12.16
C LEU A 138 -0.79 11.70 -10.88
N CYS A 139 -1.42 11.36 -9.75
CA CYS A 139 -1.06 11.95 -8.46
C CYS A 139 0.39 11.60 -8.07
N LEU A 140 0.83 10.37 -8.31
CA LEU A 140 2.19 9.95 -8.00
C LEU A 140 3.23 10.65 -8.90
N ILE A 141 2.94 10.82 -10.19
CA ILE A 141 3.79 11.59 -11.12
C ILE A 141 4.04 13.00 -10.59
N GLU A 142 2.99 13.68 -10.15
CA GLU A 142 3.09 15.03 -9.57
C GLU A 142 3.92 15.02 -8.27
N LEU A 143 3.60 14.10 -7.34
CA LEU A 143 4.32 13.96 -6.07
C LEU A 143 5.82 13.69 -6.27
N LEU A 144 6.18 12.84 -7.23
CA LEU A 144 7.57 12.54 -7.58
C LEU A 144 8.27 13.73 -8.24
N GLY A 145 7.53 14.55 -9.01
CA GLY A 145 8.08 15.65 -9.79
C GLY A 145 8.53 15.23 -11.19
N PHE A 146 8.01 14.14 -11.73
CA PHE A 146 8.30 13.72 -13.10
C PHE A 146 7.64 14.65 -14.12
N LYS A 147 8.25 14.74 -15.31
CA LYS A 147 7.74 15.48 -16.45
C LYS A 147 7.71 14.58 -17.69
N GLY A 148 6.61 14.66 -18.44
CA GLY A 148 6.50 13.92 -19.70
C GLY A 148 6.32 12.40 -19.55
N VAL A 149 6.04 11.90 -18.35
CA VAL A 149 5.74 10.48 -18.08
C VAL A 149 4.25 10.26 -18.24
N ALA A 150 3.85 9.29 -19.05
CA ALA A 150 2.44 8.90 -19.16
C ALA A 150 2.00 8.08 -17.92
N TRP A 151 0.72 8.18 -17.55
CA TRP A 151 0.21 7.44 -16.41
C TRP A 151 0.29 5.92 -16.61
N GLN A 152 0.16 5.47 -17.85
CA GLN A 152 0.31 4.05 -18.21
C GLN A 152 1.72 3.53 -17.97
N ASP A 153 2.74 4.36 -18.24
CA ASP A 153 4.14 3.98 -18.03
C ASP A 153 4.44 3.77 -16.56
N ILE A 154 4.07 4.72 -15.69
CA ILE A 154 4.32 4.58 -14.25
C ILE A 154 3.49 3.44 -13.62
N ALA A 155 2.27 3.19 -14.12
CA ALA A 155 1.47 2.05 -13.71
C ALA A 155 2.15 0.73 -14.09
N TRP A 156 2.69 0.63 -15.30
CA TRP A 156 3.44 -0.53 -15.75
C TRP A 156 4.74 -0.70 -14.96
N TRP A 157 5.49 0.38 -14.70
CA TRP A 157 6.70 0.32 -13.89
C TRP A 157 6.43 -0.20 -12.49
N SER A 158 5.42 0.33 -11.83
CA SER A 158 5.02 -0.10 -10.49
C SER A 158 4.71 -1.60 -10.46
N GLN A 159 3.86 -2.08 -11.39
CA GLN A 159 3.49 -3.49 -11.44
C GLN A 159 4.71 -4.39 -11.73
N ALA A 160 5.55 -4.03 -12.70
CA ALA A 160 6.74 -4.80 -13.06
C ALA A 160 7.76 -4.89 -11.90
N LEU A 161 7.96 -3.78 -11.17
CA LEU A 161 8.82 -3.78 -9.98
C LEU A 161 8.27 -4.69 -8.88
N MET A 162 6.95 -4.65 -8.64
CA MET A 162 6.31 -5.48 -7.61
C MET A 162 6.31 -6.96 -7.98
N ASP A 163 6.04 -7.30 -9.25
CA ASP A 163 6.17 -8.67 -9.76
C ASP A 163 7.60 -9.19 -9.59
N GLY A 164 8.59 -8.36 -9.91
CA GLY A 164 10.01 -8.68 -9.73
C GLY A 164 10.40 -8.89 -8.27
N ALA A 165 9.90 -8.06 -7.36
CA ALA A 165 10.13 -8.19 -5.92
C ALA A 165 9.47 -9.45 -5.32
N GLY A 166 8.42 -9.97 -5.96
CA GLY A 166 7.72 -11.21 -5.61
C GLY A 166 8.16 -12.45 -6.40
N ASN A 167 9.17 -12.36 -7.26
CA ASN A 167 9.59 -13.43 -8.17
C ASN A 167 10.41 -14.52 -7.47
N TYR A 168 9.85 -15.17 -6.47
CA TYR A 168 10.53 -16.24 -5.71
C TYR A 168 10.74 -17.52 -6.51
N GLN A 169 10.03 -17.70 -7.63
CA GLN A 169 10.16 -18.85 -8.51
C GLN A 169 11.27 -18.68 -9.56
N GLY A 170 11.82 -17.48 -9.71
CA GLY A 170 12.89 -17.17 -10.64
C GLY A 170 12.44 -17.14 -12.10
N ASP A 171 11.21 -16.73 -12.38
CA ASP A 171 10.71 -16.56 -13.76
C ASP A 171 11.52 -15.48 -14.48
N GLU A 172 12.20 -15.86 -15.56
CA GLU A 172 13.07 -14.98 -16.33
C GLU A 172 12.28 -13.84 -17.02
N ALA A 173 11.05 -14.09 -17.48
CA ALA A 173 10.25 -13.07 -18.12
C ALA A 173 9.83 -11.98 -17.14
N ILE A 174 9.51 -12.36 -15.91
CA ILE A 174 9.24 -11.42 -14.81
C ILE A 174 10.51 -10.61 -14.50
N ALA A 175 11.65 -11.28 -14.36
CA ALA A 175 12.92 -10.61 -14.07
C ALA A 175 13.30 -9.61 -15.17
N CYS A 176 13.15 -9.96 -16.44
CA CYS A 176 13.40 -9.06 -17.57
C CYS A 176 12.48 -7.83 -17.55
N ARG A 177 11.18 -8.01 -17.30
CA ARG A 177 10.24 -6.88 -17.20
C ARG A 177 10.59 -5.94 -16.02
N ALA A 178 10.95 -6.49 -14.88
CA ALA A 178 11.35 -5.70 -13.71
C ALA A 178 12.63 -4.90 -13.97
N THR A 179 13.62 -5.49 -14.65
CA THR A 179 14.84 -4.80 -15.07
C THR A 179 14.53 -3.66 -16.02
N ALA A 180 13.74 -3.90 -17.07
CA ALA A 180 13.34 -2.88 -18.03
C ALA A 180 12.59 -1.71 -17.37
N ALA A 181 11.69 -2.00 -16.41
CA ALA A 181 11.00 -0.96 -15.64
C ALA A 181 11.98 -0.16 -14.76
N SER A 182 12.92 -0.85 -14.10
CA SER A 182 13.95 -0.20 -13.27
C SER A 182 14.82 0.77 -14.08
N GLU A 183 15.23 0.36 -15.28
CA GLU A 183 16.02 1.20 -16.21
C GLU A 183 15.21 2.39 -16.75
N ALA A 184 13.93 2.18 -17.09
CA ALA A 184 13.06 3.26 -17.56
C ALA A 184 12.84 4.33 -16.47
N ILE A 185 12.70 3.92 -15.21
CA ILE A 185 12.61 4.85 -14.08
C ILE A 185 13.92 5.63 -13.93
N ASP A 186 15.08 4.98 -14.04
CA ASP A 186 16.37 5.67 -13.96
C ASP A 186 16.50 6.74 -15.06
N MET A 187 16.07 6.44 -16.28
CA MET A 187 16.03 7.41 -17.39
C MET A 187 15.07 8.58 -17.10
N ALA A 188 13.90 8.30 -16.53
CA ALA A 188 12.93 9.33 -16.15
C ALA A 188 13.48 10.25 -15.06
N ILE A 189 14.21 9.71 -14.07
CA ILE A 189 14.91 10.49 -13.05
C ILE A 189 15.98 11.36 -13.68
N ASP A 190 16.83 10.79 -14.53
CA ASP A 190 17.93 11.51 -15.19
C ASP A 190 17.43 12.69 -16.05
N ALA A 191 16.26 12.54 -16.66
CA ALA A 191 15.65 13.59 -17.47
C ALA A 191 15.24 14.85 -16.66
N VAL A 192 14.97 14.70 -15.34
CA VAL A 192 14.45 15.80 -14.51
C VAL A 192 15.36 16.19 -13.34
N ILE A 193 16.36 15.38 -12.98
CA ILE A 193 17.15 15.57 -11.76
C ILE A 193 17.90 16.91 -11.74
N GLU A 194 18.44 17.37 -12.84
CA GLU A 194 19.16 18.65 -12.94
C GLU A 194 18.22 19.85 -12.82
N MET A 195 16.97 19.73 -13.29
CA MET A 195 15.93 20.73 -13.05
C MET A 195 15.64 20.85 -11.56
N HIS A 196 15.45 19.71 -10.85
CA HIS A 196 15.18 19.70 -9.43
C HIS A 196 16.35 20.18 -8.57
N ARG A 197 17.60 20.01 -9.04
CA ARG A 197 18.78 20.57 -8.36
C ARG A 197 18.86 22.10 -8.45
N LYS A 198 18.34 22.68 -9.53
CA LYS A 198 18.35 24.14 -9.75
C LYS A 198 17.18 24.86 -9.11
N ASP A 199 15.99 24.26 -9.23
CA ASP A 199 14.73 24.91 -8.86
C ASP A 199 14.02 24.07 -7.78
N GLU A 200 14.09 24.53 -6.52
CA GLU A 200 13.40 23.90 -5.41
C GLU A 200 11.89 23.97 -5.57
N ASN A 201 11.22 22.83 -5.38
CA ASN A 201 9.77 22.70 -5.47
C ASN A 201 9.24 21.64 -4.49
N PRO A 202 7.91 21.48 -4.31
CA PRO A 202 7.36 20.60 -3.30
C PRO A 202 7.53 19.09 -3.54
N SER A 203 8.06 18.67 -4.70
CA SER A 203 8.15 17.26 -5.08
C SER A 203 9.17 16.47 -4.26
N ILE A 204 9.01 15.15 -4.28
CA ILE A 204 9.90 14.21 -3.57
C ILE A 204 11.34 14.31 -4.14
N LEU A 205 11.50 14.31 -5.48
CA LEU A 205 12.82 14.45 -6.11
C LEU A 205 13.50 15.76 -5.71
N SER A 206 12.76 16.88 -5.69
CA SER A 206 13.30 18.14 -5.23
C SER A 206 13.69 18.11 -3.76
N SER A 207 12.87 17.53 -2.88
CA SER A 207 13.19 17.35 -1.46
C SER A 207 14.47 16.54 -1.26
N MET A 208 14.66 15.47 -2.04
CA MET A 208 15.85 14.62 -1.95
C MET A 208 17.11 15.34 -2.44
N THR A 209 17.01 16.14 -3.51
CA THR A 209 18.17 16.89 -4.05
C THR A 209 18.59 18.07 -3.19
N HIS A 210 17.68 18.60 -2.36
CA HIS A 210 17.93 19.71 -1.42
C HIS A 210 18.05 19.24 0.04
N ALA A 211 18.16 17.92 0.27
CA ALA A 211 18.33 17.39 1.61
C ALA A 211 19.60 17.91 2.25
N LYS A 212 19.58 18.16 3.59
CA LYS A 212 20.74 18.69 4.33
C LYS A 212 22.01 17.84 4.17
N GLN A 213 21.83 16.55 4.00
CA GLN A 213 22.92 15.62 3.71
C GLN A 213 22.70 15.09 2.29
N THR A 214 23.72 15.18 1.46
CA THR A 214 23.67 14.79 0.06
C THR A 214 23.52 13.28 -0.05
N GLN A 215 22.52 12.85 -0.82
CA GLN A 215 22.36 11.45 -1.23
C GLN A 215 23.07 11.20 -2.56
N SER A 216 23.60 10.01 -2.72
CA SER A 216 24.08 9.57 -4.04
C SER A 216 22.90 9.41 -5.02
N LEU A 217 23.19 9.50 -6.31
CA LEU A 217 22.17 9.26 -7.35
C LEU A 217 21.57 7.85 -7.25
N GLU A 218 22.39 6.87 -6.86
CA GLU A 218 21.94 5.49 -6.63
C GLU A 218 20.94 5.39 -5.48
N GLN A 219 21.18 6.09 -4.36
CA GLN A 219 20.23 6.15 -3.24
C GLN A 219 18.92 6.82 -3.65
N ILE A 220 18.99 7.93 -4.39
CA ILE A 220 17.80 8.62 -4.92
C ILE A 220 17.01 7.66 -5.81
N ARG A 221 17.66 6.99 -6.76
CA ARG A 221 17.02 6.02 -7.67
C ARG A 221 16.35 4.87 -6.89
N ALA A 222 17.05 4.27 -5.92
CA ALA A 222 16.49 3.19 -5.12
C ALA A 222 15.24 3.63 -4.33
N ASN A 223 15.28 4.83 -3.74
CA ASN A 223 14.16 5.36 -2.98
C ASN A 223 12.98 5.76 -3.86
N ILE A 224 13.21 6.33 -5.04
CA ILE A 224 12.14 6.64 -5.99
C ILE A 224 11.47 5.35 -6.49
N LYS A 225 12.24 4.30 -6.81
CA LYS A 225 11.68 3.01 -7.23
C LYS A 225 10.79 2.39 -6.17
N VAL A 226 11.20 2.39 -4.90
CA VAL A 226 10.35 1.86 -3.82
C VAL A 226 9.11 2.72 -3.58
N ILE A 227 9.21 4.04 -3.76
CA ILE A 227 8.06 4.94 -3.68
C ILE A 227 7.09 4.69 -4.84
N ILE A 228 7.56 4.38 -6.05
CA ILE A 228 6.71 3.99 -7.17
C ILE A 228 6.01 2.66 -6.86
N GLY A 229 6.74 1.66 -6.36
CA GLY A 229 6.18 0.36 -5.99
C GLY A 229 5.06 0.47 -4.96
N GLY A 230 5.29 1.23 -3.86
CA GLY A 230 4.38 1.35 -2.73
C GLY A 230 3.48 2.59 -2.71
N GLY A 231 3.57 3.46 -3.69
CA GLY A 231 2.83 4.73 -3.73
C GLY A 231 1.75 4.78 -4.81
N LEU A 232 1.60 3.74 -5.60
CA LEU A 232 0.60 3.66 -6.66
C LEU A 232 -0.49 2.64 -6.36
N ASN A 233 -0.11 1.41 -6.07
CA ASN A 233 -1.05 0.32 -5.91
C ASN A 233 -1.95 0.52 -4.69
N GLU A 234 -1.38 0.95 -3.56
CA GLU A 234 -2.11 1.11 -2.31
C GLU A 234 -3.18 2.22 -2.38
N PRO A 235 -2.92 3.41 -2.92
CA PRO A 235 -3.97 4.40 -3.14
C PRO A 235 -5.05 3.95 -4.13
N ARG A 236 -4.68 3.32 -5.24
CA ARG A 236 -5.62 2.74 -6.21
C ARG A 236 -6.56 1.74 -5.54
N ASP A 237 -5.99 0.79 -4.81
CA ASP A 237 -6.75 -0.28 -4.17
C ASP A 237 -7.59 0.25 -3.00
N SER A 238 -7.12 1.29 -2.31
CA SER A 238 -7.88 1.99 -1.27
C SER A 238 -9.12 2.68 -1.81
N ILE A 239 -9.01 3.38 -2.96
CA ILE A 239 -10.16 3.98 -3.64
C ILE A 239 -11.20 2.91 -3.95
N LEU A 240 -10.79 1.83 -4.63
CA LEU A 240 -11.68 0.76 -5.05
C LEU A 240 -12.31 0.02 -3.88
N THR A 241 -11.53 -0.29 -2.85
CA THR A 241 -12.02 -0.98 -1.65
C THR A 241 -13.03 -0.13 -0.89
N THR A 242 -12.81 1.19 -0.81
CA THR A 242 -13.77 2.07 -0.11
C THR A 242 -15.08 2.17 -0.89
N VAL A 243 -15.00 2.35 -2.22
CA VAL A 243 -16.19 2.36 -3.08
C VAL A 243 -16.94 1.02 -2.99
N LEU A 244 -16.22 -0.11 -3.06
CA LEU A 244 -16.82 -1.45 -2.91
C LEU A 244 -17.50 -1.61 -1.55
N GLY A 245 -16.83 -1.22 -0.45
CA GLY A 245 -17.38 -1.28 0.89
C GLY A 245 -18.68 -0.48 1.03
N LEU A 246 -18.73 0.73 0.49
CA LEU A 246 -19.93 1.57 0.50
C LEU A 246 -21.04 0.99 -0.39
N LEU A 247 -20.74 0.56 -1.61
CA LEU A 247 -21.74 0.03 -2.54
C LEU A 247 -22.35 -1.31 -2.08
N THR A 248 -21.63 -2.09 -1.28
CA THR A 248 -22.11 -3.34 -0.66
C THR A 248 -22.84 -3.13 0.66
N ASN A 249 -22.81 -1.89 1.22
CA ASN A 249 -23.49 -1.52 2.46
C ASN A 249 -24.36 -0.26 2.28
N PRO A 250 -25.57 -0.35 1.64
CA PRO A 250 -26.35 0.81 1.22
C PRO A 250 -26.68 1.81 2.34
N HIS A 251 -26.96 1.33 3.56
CA HIS A 251 -27.23 2.23 4.69
C HIS A 251 -26.02 3.08 5.09
N GLN A 252 -24.81 2.55 4.92
CA GLN A 252 -23.59 3.30 5.18
C GLN A 252 -23.29 4.27 4.02
N LEU A 253 -23.62 3.89 2.79
CA LEU A 253 -23.59 4.81 1.65
C LEU A 253 -24.53 5.99 1.87
N ASP A 254 -25.77 5.75 2.28
CA ASP A 254 -26.73 6.82 2.60
C ASP A 254 -26.19 7.75 3.69
N ALA A 255 -25.52 7.20 4.70
CA ALA A 255 -24.91 7.98 5.77
C ALA A 255 -23.80 8.92 5.26
N VAL A 256 -22.87 8.45 4.41
CA VAL A 256 -21.79 9.31 3.87
C VAL A 256 -22.33 10.34 2.87
N LEU A 257 -23.40 10.04 2.15
CA LEU A 257 -24.07 10.99 1.26
C LEU A 257 -24.77 12.11 2.04
N ALA A 258 -25.27 11.82 3.24
CA ALA A 258 -25.88 12.78 4.14
C ALA A 258 -24.86 13.61 4.93
N ASP A 259 -23.70 13.02 5.26
CA ASP A 259 -22.62 13.64 6.03
C ASP A 259 -21.26 13.32 5.39
N GLN A 260 -20.73 14.29 4.65
CA GLN A 260 -19.47 14.14 3.91
C GLN A 260 -18.24 13.95 4.82
N GLU A 261 -18.30 14.30 6.11
CA GLU A 261 -17.19 14.03 7.05
C GLU A 261 -16.97 12.53 7.25
N LEU A 262 -18.00 11.73 7.02
CA LEU A 262 -17.91 10.26 7.13
C LEU A 262 -17.10 9.59 6.00
N TYR A 263 -16.78 10.26 4.90
CA TYR A 263 -15.87 9.71 3.88
C TYR A 263 -14.48 9.41 4.44
N ALA A 264 -13.99 10.23 5.36
CA ALA A 264 -12.73 9.97 6.03
C ALA A 264 -12.80 8.69 6.89
N ASN A 265 -13.92 8.44 7.56
CA ASN A 265 -14.14 7.20 8.32
C ASN A 265 -14.27 5.99 7.40
N ALA A 266 -14.98 6.13 6.27
CA ALA A 266 -15.11 5.08 5.27
C ALA A 266 -13.75 4.66 4.70
N PHE A 267 -12.86 5.62 4.45
CA PHE A 267 -11.49 5.35 4.03
C PHE A 267 -10.69 4.58 5.10
N GLU A 268 -10.68 5.04 6.36
CA GLU A 268 -9.97 4.35 7.45
C GLU A 268 -10.50 2.92 7.64
N GLU A 269 -11.83 2.74 7.59
CA GLU A 269 -12.43 1.42 7.71
C GLU A 269 -12.11 0.52 6.51
N ALA A 270 -12.04 1.05 5.30
CA ALA A 270 -11.62 0.29 4.13
C ALA A 270 -10.18 -0.21 4.26
N ILE A 271 -9.26 0.65 4.72
CA ILE A 271 -7.85 0.28 4.97
C ILE A 271 -7.73 -0.78 6.07
N ARG A 272 -8.58 -0.73 7.09
CA ARG A 272 -8.66 -1.79 8.10
C ARG A 272 -9.25 -3.08 7.51
N TRP A 273 -10.38 -2.97 6.82
CA TRP A 273 -11.17 -4.10 6.33
C TRP A 273 -10.45 -4.90 5.24
N VAL A 274 -9.85 -4.22 4.27
CA VAL A 274 -8.96 -4.81 3.27
C VAL A 274 -7.69 -3.97 3.20
N SER A 275 -6.66 -4.42 3.90
CA SER A 275 -5.37 -3.73 3.88
C SER A 275 -4.72 -3.91 2.52
N PRO A 276 -4.45 -2.84 1.74
CA PRO A 276 -3.80 -2.96 0.43
C PRO A 276 -2.45 -3.68 0.52
N ILE A 277 -1.64 -3.38 1.55
CA ILE A 277 -0.51 -4.23 1.94
C ILE A 277 -1.02 -5.20 2.99
N GLY A 278 -1.25 -6.44 2.57
CA GLY A 278 -1.76 -7.51 3.44
C GLY A 278 -0.67 -8.20 4.25
N MET A 279 0.59 -8.21 3.77
CA MET A 279 1.71 -8.84 4.46
C MET A 279 3.05 -8.25 4.00
N TYR A 280 4.01 -8.16 4.89
CA TYR A 280 5.42 -7.91 4.57
C TYR A 280 6.37 -8.66 5.51
N VAL A 281 7.60 -8.85 5.04
CA VAL A 281 8.59 -9.71 5.71
C VAL A 281 9.53 -8.89 6.59
N ARG A 282 9.90 -9.48 7.74
CA ARG A 282 11.02 -9.08 8.59
C ARG A 282 11.98 -10.27 8.78
N ARG A 283 13.26 -9.98 8.96
CA ARG A 283 14.29 -10.97 9.33
C ARG A 283 14.49 -10.91 10.85
N VAL A 284 14.54 -12.06 11.49
CA VAL A 284 14.92 -12.20 12.90
C VAL A 284 16.44 -12.04 13.01
N ALA A 285 16.91 -11.01 13.70
CA ALA A 285 18.34 -10.70 13.78
C ALA A 285 19.08 -11.52 14.86
N GLU A 286 18.37 -11.97 15.89
CA GLU A 286 18.89 -12.79 16.99
C GLU A 286 17.81 -13.71 17.54
N ASP A 287 18.19 -14.76 18.22
CA ASP A 287 17.25 -15.68 18.89
C ASP A 287 16.33 -14.91 19.82
N THR A 288 15.03 -15.10 19.65
CA THR A 288 14.03 -14.33 20.37
C THR A 288 12.73 -15.10 20.63
N VAL A 289 11.85 -14.49 21.38
CA VAL A 289 10.48 -15.00 21.61
C VAL A 289 9.48 -13.94 21.15
N LEU A 290 8.54 -14.33 20.30
CA LEU A 290 7.40 -13.51 19.91
C LEU A 290 6.12 -14.18 20.44
N GLY A 291 5.44 -13.50 21.37
CA GLY A 291 4.30 -14.08 22.06
C GLY A 291 4.64 -15.40 22.75
N ASP A 292 4.10 -16.50 22.26
CA ASP A 292 4.34 -17.87 22.77
C ASP A 292 5.37 -18.67 21.94
N THR A 293 5.94 -18.08 20.89
CA THR A 293 6.75 -18.80 19.89
C THR A 293 8.22 -18.40 19.96
N ILE A 294 9.11 -19.41 19.99
CA ILE A 294 10.58 -19.24 19.89
C ILE A 294 10.94 -19.11 18.41
N LEU A 295 11.70 -18.07 18.08
CA LEU A 295 12.24 -17.80 16.74
C LEU A 295 13.77 -17.75 16.83
N ASN A 296 14.44 -18.32 15.82
CA ASN A 296 15.90 -18.32 15.76
C ASN A 296 16.39 -17.15 14.88
N ALA A 297 17.63 -16.76 15.09
CA ALA A 297 18.32 -15.84 14.19
C ALA A 297 18.25 -16.34 12.75
N GLU A 298 18.08 -15.40 11.80
CA GLU A 298 17.90 -15.60 10.37
C GLU A 298 16.52 -16.16 9.96
N ASP A 299 15.63 -16.51 10.89
CA ASP A 299 14.24 -16.81 10.54
C ASP A 299 13.60 -15.60 9.84
N GLN A 300 12.65 -15.87 8.95
CA GLN A 300 11.87 -14.85 8.31
C GLN A 300 10.42 -14.91 8.79
N VAL A 301 9.92 -13.79 9.27
CA VAL A 301 8.54 -13.65 9.72
C VAL A 301 7.73 -12.82 8.71
N GLY A 302 6.56 -13.31 8.32
CA GLY A 302 5.58 -12.56 7.53
C GLY A 302 4.57 -11.90 8.44
N LEU A 303 4.64 -10.58 8.58
CA LEU A 303 3.69 -9.80 9.38
C LEU A 303 2.41 -9.62 8.56
N CYS A 304 1.37 -10.40 8.89
CA CYS A 304 0.09 -10.44 8.16
C CYS A 304 -0.82 -9.30 8.61
N ILE A 305 -0.64 -8.12 8.04
CA ILE A 305 -1.40 -6.90 8.37
C ILE A 305 -2.89 -7.08 8.14
N GLY A 306 -3.27 -7.73 7.03
CA GLY A 306 -4.68 -8.04 6.75
C GLY A 306 -5.33 -8.95 7.81
N ALA A 307 -4.55 -9.84 8.42
CA ALA A 307 -5.00 -10.67 9.53
C ALA A 307 -5.15 -9.86 10.82
N ALA A 308 -4.15 -9.06 11.17
CA ALA A 308 -4.13 -8.24 12.37
C ALA A 308 -5.27 -7.20 12.38
N ASN A 309 -5.57 -6.61 11.23
CA ASN A 309 -6.66 -5.66 11.08
C ASN A 309 -8.05 -6.31 11.15
N ARG A 310 -8.11 -7.64 11.18
CA ARG A 310 -9.31 -8.44 11.44
C ARG A 310 -9.16 -9.34 12.67
N ASP A 311 -8.26 -9.00 13.59
CA ASP A 311 -8.09 -9.73 14.84
C ASP A 311 -9.29 -9.49 15.78
N PRO A 312 -10.06 -10.55 16.16
CA PRO A 312 -11.21 -10.42 17.05
C PRO A 312 -10.83 -10.00 18.48
N ALA A 313 -9.57 -10.20 18.88
CA ALA A 313 -9.08 -9.70 20.17
C ALA A 313 -8.96 -8.17 20.19
N ARG A 314 -8.90 -7.54 19.00
CA ARG A 314 -8.74 -6.10 18.85
C ARG A 314 -9.98 -5.40 18.31
N PHE A 315 -10.71 -6.01 17.38
CA PHE A 315 -11.83 -5.40 16.68
C PHE A 315 -13.10 -6.24 16.86
N GLU A 316 -14.14 -5.62 17.38
CA GLU A 316 -15.47 -6.25 17.43
C GLU A 316 -16.02 -6.41 16.00
N ASN A 317 -16.65 -7.55 15.69
CA ASN A 317 -17.16 -7.87 14.35
C ASN A 317 -16.14 -7.56 13.25
N PRO A 318 -14.92 -8.15 13.29
CA PRO A 318 -13.77 -7.70 12.50
C PRO A 318 -13.96 -7.86 11.00
N HIS A 319 -14.86 -8.74 10.56
CA HIS A 319 -15.15 -8.99 9.15
C HIS A 319 -16.15 -8.01 8.52
N ALA A 320 -16.93 -7.29 9.36
CA ALA A 320 -17.86 -6.30 8.88
C ALA A 320 -17.12 -5.01 8.44
N PHE A 321 -17.59 -4.42 7.33
CA PHE A 321 -17.28 -3.05 6.98
C PHE A 321 -18.22 -2.14 7.76
N ASP A 322 -17.70 -1.25 8.61
CA ASP A 322 -18.48 -0.39 9.51
C ASP A 322 -17.83 0.99 9.67
N ILE A 323 -18.37 1.99 8.96
CA ILE A 323 -17.88 3.38 9.00
C ILE A 323 -18.15 4.09 10.34
N HIS A 324 -19.00 3.51 11.18
CA HIS A 324 -19.32 4.01 12.53
C HIS A 324 -18.48 3.35 13.61
N ARG A 325 -17.57 2.44 13.22
CA ARG A 325 -16.65 1.81 14.16
C ARG A 325 -15.90 2.88 14.97
N PRO A 326 -15.80 2.74 16.30
CA PRO A 326 -14.98 3.64 17.10
C PRO A 326 -13.57 3.74 16.54
N ARG A 327 -13.02 4.95 16.49
CA ARG A 327 -11.66 5.17 15.96
C ARG A 327 -10.64 4.39 16.77
N MET A 328 -10.13 3.35 16.18
CA MET A 328 -9.09 2.49 16.72
C MET A 328 -7.92 2.44 15.76
N ARG A 329 -6.70 2.33 16.31
CA ARG A 329 -5.53 2.16 15.48
C ARG A 329 -5.62 0.82 14.74
N HIS A 330 -5.52 0.86 13.44
CA HIS A 330 -5.26 -0.28 12.57
C HIS A 330 -3.80 -0.25 12.08
N LEU A 331 -3.32 -1.33 11.48
CA LEU A 331 -1.93 -1.48 11.00
C LEU A 331 -1.78 -1.26 9.49
N GLY A 332 -2.81 -0.80 8.79
CA GLY A 332 -2.75 -0.61 7.33
C GLY A 332 -1.70 0.42 6.86
N PHE A 333 -1.22 1.26 7.76
CA PHE A 333 -0.09 2.17 7.54
C PHE A 333 1.18 1.75 8.31
N GLY A 334 1.18 0.56 8.89
CA GLY A 334 2.26 0.04 9.72
C GLY A 334 2.36 0.65 11.11
N ALA A 335 3.44 0.34 11.80
CA ALA A 335 3.80 0.86 13.11
C ALA A 335 5.34 1.07 13.19
N GLY A 336 5.82 1.67 14.29
CA GLY A 336 7.25 1.85 14.51
C GLY A 336 7.95 2.78 13.50
N PRO A 337 9.27 2.61 13.29
CA PRO A 337 10.07 3.51 12.45
C PRO A 337 9.64 3.56 10.98
N HIS A 338 9.12 2.45 10.45
CA HIS A 338 8.67 2.33 9.05
C HIS A 338 7.20 2.75 8.84
N PHE A 339 6.59 3.43 9.80
CA PHE A 339 5.25 3.99 9.62
C PHE A 339 5.14 4.77 8.30
N CYS A 340 4.07 4.55 7.53
CA CYS A 340 3.93 5.07 6.16
C CYS A 340 4.11 6.59 6.08
N ALA A 341 5.03 7.05 5.21
CA ALA A 341 5.28 8.46 4.96
C ALA A 341 4.07 9.16 4.32
N GLY A 342 3.38 8.45 3.43
CA GLY A 342 2.27 8.96 2.65
C GLY A 342 0.92 9.00 3.37
N THR A 343 0.85 8.62 4.66
CA THR A 343 -0.42 8.47 5.38
C THR A 343 -1.32 9.69 5.28
N LEU A 344 -0.80 10.89 5.55
CA LEU A 344 -1.59 12.12 5.47
C LEU A 344 -2.03 12.41 4.04
N THR A 345 -1.12 12.22 3.08
CA THR A 345 -1.41 12.44 1.65
C THR A 345 -2.50 11.50 1.16
N SER A 346 -2.44 10.22 1.53
CA SER A 346 -3.46 9.24 1.18
C SER A 346 -4.83 9.57 1.78
N ARG A 347 -4.88 9.97 3.06
CA ARG A 347 -6.10 10.42 3.73
C ARG A 347 -6.75 11.61 3.03
N LYS A 348 -5.95 12.61 2.69
CA LYS A 348 -6.41 13.79 1.97
C LYS A 348 -6.86 13.45 0.55
N MET A 349 -6.05 12.68 -0.18
CA MET A 349 -6.38 12.31 -1.55
C MET A 349 -7.65 11.46 -1.63
N VAL A 350 -7.69 10.34 -0.91
CA VAL A 350 -8.81 9.40 -1.03
C VAL A 350 -10.02 9.87 -0.21
N GLY A 351 -9.84 10.10 1.10
CA GLY A 351 -10.96 10.39 2.00
C GLY A 351 -11.59 11.76 1.79
N GLU A 352 -10.80 12.80 1.45
CA GLU A 352 -11.31 14.17 1.39
C GLU A 352 -11.50 14.71 -0.05
N VAL A 353 -10.87 14.10 -1.07
CA VAL A 353 -11.00 14.54 -2.46
C VAL A 353 -11.72 13.51 -3.30
N VAL A 354 -11.15 12.33 -3.45
CA VAL A 354 -11.60 11.34 -4.43
C VAL A 354 -12.99 10.80 -4.14
N LEU A 355 -13.23 10.34 -2.91
CA LEU A 355 -14.53 9.73 -2.56
C LEU A 355 -15.70 10.74 -2.69
N PRO A 356 -15.63 11.95 -2.09
CA PRO A 356 -16.68 12.93 -2.30
C PRO A 356 -16.94 13.21 -3.78
N MET A 357 -15.90 13.41 -4.59
CA MET A 357 -16.03 13.73 -6.01
C MET A 357 -16.65 12.59 -6.84
N ILE A 358 -16.28 11.31 -6.55
CA ILE A 358 -16.89 10.15 -7.23
C ILE A 358 -18.40 10.14 -7.00
N PHE A 359 -18.84 10.22 -5.75
CA PHE A 359 -20.26 10.08 -5.42
C PHE A 359 -21.09 11.32 -5.77
N ASP A 360 -20.48 12.50 -5.85
CA ASP A 360 -21.13 13.72 -6.36
C ASP A 360 -21.34 13.66 -7.88
N ARG A 361 -20.30 13.24 -8.63
CA ARG A 361 -20.29 13.27 -10.09
C ARG A 361 -20.90 12.04 -10.75
N LEU A 362 -20.97 10.91 -10.05
CA LEU A 362 -21.58 9.65 -10.52
C LEU A 362 -22.80 9.32 -9.65
N PRO A 363 -23.92 10.05 -9.82
CA PRO A 363 -25.10 9.88 -8.98
C PRO A 363 -25.74 8.51 -9.20
N LYS A 364 -26.23 7.89 -8.12
CA LYS A 364 -26.78 6.52 -8.12
C LYS A 364 -25.77 5.45 -8.51
N LEU A 365 -24.50 5.69 -8.26
CA LEU A 365 -23.42 4.71 -8.48
C LEU A 365 -23.77 3.40 -7.75
N ARG A 366 -23.68 2.28 -8.46
CA ARG A 366 -23.91 0.93 -7.95
C ARG A 366 -23.04 -0.08 -8.66
N LEU A 367 -22.86 -1.24 -8.08
CA LEU A 367 -22.15 -2.34 -8.72
C LEU A 367 -22.90 -2.79 -9.99
N HIS A 368 -22.13 -3.19 -10.99
CA HIS A 368 -22.70 -3.73 -12.24
C HIS A 368 -23.43 -5.04 -11.93
N PRO A 369 -24.71 -5.22 -12.37
CA PRO A 369 -25.50 -6.40 -12.01
C PRO A 369 -24.96 -7.70 -12.59
N ASP A 370 -24.37 -7.66 -13.77
CA ASP A 370 -23.91 -8.84 -14.52
C ASP A 370 -22.39 -9.06 -14.43
N HIS A 371 -21.62 -8.09 -13.92
CA HIS A 371 -20.17 -8.13 -13.82
C HIS A 371 -19.72 -7.88 -12.37
N PRO A 372 -19.58 -8.94 -11.54
CA PRO A 372 -19.18 -8.76 -10.16
C PRO A 372 -17.72 -8.29 -10.05
N PRO A 373 -17.39 -7.51 -9.00
CA PRO A 373 -16.01 -7.14 -8.71
C PRO A 373 -15.17 -8.38 -8.40
N ILE A 374 -13.89 -8.32 -8.72
CA ILE A 374 -12.92 -9.38 -8.44
C ILE A 374 -11.85 -8.83 -7.50
N GLU A 375 -11.73 -9.43 -6.33
CA GLU A 375 -10.65 -9.18 -5.38
C GLU A 375 -9.66 -10.34 -5.39
N ARG A 376 -8.36 -10.04 -5.27
CA ARG A 376 -7.31 -11.06 -5.24
C ARG A 376 -6.12 -10.61 -4.38
N GLY A 377 -5.32 -11.61 -4.02
CA GLY A 377 -4.04 -11.42 -3.35
C GLY A 377 -4.11 -11.55 -1.84
N TRP A 378 -2.95 -11.68 -1.21
CA TRP A 378 -2.79 -11.74 0.24
C TRP A 378 -1.58 -10.92 0.72
N VAL A 379 -0.53 -10.79 -0.10
CA VAL A 379 0.60 -9.87 0.13
C VAL A 379 0.20 -8.46 -0.25
N PHE A 380 -0.37 -8.29 -1.42
CA PHE A 380 -1.09 -7.11 -1.87
C PHE A 380 -2.51 -7.55 -2.19
N ARG A 381 -3.50 -6.85 -1.61
CA ARG A 381 -4.90 -7.21 -1.78
C ARG A 381 -5.76 -6.00 -2.10
N GLY A 382 -6.58 -6.15 -3.11
CA GLY A 382 -7.59 -5.19 -3.52
C GLY A 382 -8.41 -5.68 -4.68
N PRO A 383 -9.42 -4.91 -5.11
CA PRO A 383 -10.15 -5.18 -6.33
C PRO A 383 -9.23 -5.08 -7.56
N THR A 384 -9.24 -6.10 -8.40
CA THR A 384 -8.57 -6.10 -9.71
C THR A 384 -9.49 -5.63 -10.83
N THR A 385 -10.80 -5.60 -10.55
CA THR A 385 -11.84 -4.97 -11.36
C THR A 385 -12.95 -4.47 -10.43
N LEU A 386 -13.53 -3.33 -10.74
CA LEU A 386 -14.72 -2.81 -10.05
C LEU A 386 -15.71 -2.24 -11.09
N PRO A 387 -16.46 -3.12 -11.78
CA PRO A 387 -17.48 -2.70 -12.72
C PRO A 387 -18.64 -2.04 -11.99
N VAL A 388 -19.02 -0.84 -12.45
CA VAL A 388 -20.08 -0.03 -11.87
C VAL A 388 -20.96 0.55 -12.96
N VAL A 389 -22.18 0.90 -12.57
CA VAL A 389 -23.14 1.63 -13.40
C VAL A 389 -23.70 2.81 -12.62
N TRP A 390 -24.00 3.89 -13.34
CA TRP A 390 -24.71 5.08 -12.82
C TRP A 390 -25.64 5.60 -13.92
N LYS A 391 -26.64 6.32 -13.59
CA LYS A 391 -27.76 6.70 -14.46
C LYS A 391 -28.78 5.56 -14.65
N ASN A 392 -30.00 5.90 -14.26
CA ASN A 392 -31.27 5.15 -14.20
C ASN A 392 -31.50 4.31 -12.98
#